data_513d191626776113566285bf9031491d
#
_entry.id   513d191626776113566285bf9031491d
#
_cell.length_a   1.000
_cell.length_b   1.000
_cell.length_c   1.000
_cell.angle_alpha   90.00
_cell.angle_beta   90.00
_cell.angle_gamma   90.00
#
_symmetry.space_group_name_H-M   'P 1'
#
loop_
_entity.id
_entity.type
_entity.pdbx_description
1 polymer ?
#
loop_
_entity_poly.entity_id
_entity_poly.type
_entity_poly.pdbx_seq_one_letter_code
_entity_poly.pdbx_strand_id
1 'polypeptide(L)'
;NLGQGYVRVEKSKETKDAQDIVQYNPATGRKNILVTAKTLIPEGEKKPLNLNGYTFTDDLSKVLIFTNTRRVWRRNTRGDYWVLNRDNGQLKKLGGDAKESTLMFAKFSPANSNHVAYVREKNIYVEDLGSGQIRVLTNRESDTVINGTFDWVYEEELGLRDGYRWSPDGKAIAYWQLDEEGVPEMNMLNNVSGYYPKLITFRYPKTGETNAIGRVGVVQLE
;
A
#
# COMPACT_ATOMS: atom_id res chain seq x y z
N ASN A 1 4.47 -4.32 -18.86
CA ASN A 1 3.65 -4.53 -20.07
C ASN A 1 3.35 -6.02 -20.20
N LEU A 2 2.11 -6.44 -19.88
CA LEU A 2 1.68 -7.85 -19.95
C LEU A 2 1.50 -8.36 -21.40
N GLY A 3 1.92 -7.57 -22.38
CA GLY A 3 1.68 -7.87 -23.79
C GLY A 3 0.17 -7.93 -24.10
N GLN A 4 -0.25 -8.91 -24.88
CA GLN A 4 -1.66 -9.13 -25.21
C GLN A 4 -2.39 -10.00 -24.17
N GLY A 5 -1.86 -10.14 -22.96
CA GLY A 5 -2.41 -11.01 -21.91
C GLY A 5 -3.11 -10.25 -20.80
N TYR A 6 -3.88 -10.98 -19.99
CA TYR A 6 -4.41 -10.52 -18.72
C TYR A 6 -3.96 -11.44 -17.58
N VAL A 7 -3.96 -10.93 -16.36
CA VAL A 7 -3.55 -11.67 -15.16
C VAL A 7 -4.73 -11.79 -14.22
N ARG A 8 -4.85 -12.94 -13.59
CA ARG A 8 -5.83 -13.19 -12.52
C ARG A 8 -5.25 -14.08 -11.43
N VAL A 9 -5.87 -14.03 -10.28
CA VAL A 9 -5.59 -14.93 -9.16
C VAL A 9 -6.47 -16.16 -9.28
N GLU A 10 -5.87 -17.34 -9.13
CA GLU A 10 -6.57 -18.63 -9.16
C GLU A 10 -6.20 -19.47 -7.93
N LYS A 11 -7.05 -20.43 -7.58
CA LYS A 11 -6.70 -21.43 -6.58
C LYS A 11 -5.49 -22.24 -7.06
N SER A 12 -4.48 -22.37 -6.19
CA SER A 12 -3.32 -23.19 -6.49
C SER A 12 -3.73 -24.67 -6.58
N LYS A 13 -3.15 -25.37 -7.55
CA LYS A 13 -3.31 -26.81 -7.69
C LYS A 13 -2.31 -27.60 -6.81
N GLU A 14 -1.19 -26.96 -6.48
CA GLU A 14 -0.08 -27.58 -5.76
C GLU A 14 -0.11 -27.29 -4.26
N THR A 15 -0.67 -26.16 -3.86
CA THR A 15 -0.72 -25.73 -2.46
C THR A 15 -2.15 -25.55 -2.01
N LYS A 16 -2.56 -26.39 -1.05
CA LYS A 16 -3.93 -26.37 -0.51
C LYS A 16 -4.27 -25.01 0.11
N ASP A 17 -5.48 -24.53 -0.13
CA ASP A 17 -6.03 -23.28 0.41
C ASP A 17 -5.19 -22.04 0.07
N ALA A 18 -4.46 -22.07 -1.05
CA ALA A 18 -3.59 -21.02 -1.52
C ALA A 18 -3.92 -20.58 -2.96
N GLN A 19 -3.26 -19.52 -3.42
CA GLN A 19 -3.56 -18.88 -4.69
C GLN A 19 -2.29 -18.65 -5.51
N ASP A 20 -2.39 -18.91 -6.81
CA ASP A 20 -1.36 -18.60 -7.81
C ASP A 20 -1.77 -17.35 -8.60
N ILE A 21 -0.78 -16.63 -9.15
CA ILE A 21 -1.01 -15.53 -10.08
C ILE A 21 -0.72 -16.05 -11.50
N VAL A 22 -1.75 -16.06 -12.33
CA VAL A 22 -1.72 -16.71 -13.66
C VAL A 22 -2.00 -15.70 -14.76
N GLN A 23 -1.15 -15.69 -15.76
CA GLN A 23 -1.32 -14.92 -17.00
C GLN A 23 -2.02 -15.77 -18.06
N TYR A 24 -2.93 -15.15 -18.78
CA TYR A 24 -3.65 -15.73 -19.90
C TYR A 24 -3.38 -14.98 -21.21
N ASN A 25 -3.20 -15.72 -22.27
CA ASN A 25 -3.24 -15.17 -23.62
C ASN A 25 -4.68 -15.31 -24.15
N PRO A 26 -5.41 -14.22 -24.40
CA PRO A 26 -6.81 -14.29 -24.82
C PRO A 26 -7.00 -14.88 -26.23
N ALA A 27 -6.00 -14.74 -27.10
CA ALA A 27 -6.08 -15.25 -28.48
C ALA A 27 -5.90 -16.78 -28.55
N THR A 28 -5.09 -17.37 -27.67
CA THR A 28 -4.75 -18.80 -27.72
C THR A 28 -5.34 -19.62 -26.58
N GLY A 29 -5.86 -18.96 -25.54
CA GLY A 29 -6.28 -19.61 -24.29
C GLY A 29 -5.13 -20.18 -23.45
N ARG A 30 -3.88 -20.03 -23.89
CA ARG A 30 -2.71 -20.51 -23.14
C ARG A 30 -2.57 -19.75 -21.84
N LYS A 31 -2.20 -20.49 -20.78
CA LYS A 31 -1.93 -19.90 -19.47
C LYS A 31 -0.50 -20.18 -19.03
N ASN A 32 0.07 -19.22 -18.32
CA ASN A 32 1.37 -19.29 -17.70
C ASN A 32 1.26 -18.86 -16.23
N ILE A 33 1.77 -19.66 -15.31
CA ILE A 33 1.81 -19.29 -13.89
C ILE A 33 2.98 -18.33 -13.69
N LEU A 34 2.68 -17.08 -13.35
CA LEU A 34 3.69 -16.06 -13.08
C LEU A 34 4.25 -16.18 -11.67
N VAL A 35 3.40 -16.50 -10.70
CA VAL A 35 3.76 -16.65 -9.28
C VAL A 35 3.01 -17.85 -8.73
N THR A 36 3.72 -18.82 -8.19
CA THR A 36 3.12 -19.96 -7.48
C THR A 36 2.91 -19.61 -6.02
N ALA A 37 1.90 -20.15 -5.39
CA ALA A 37 1.68 -20.00 -3.95
C ALA A 37 2.91 -20.40 -3.11
N LYS A 38 3.67 -21.39 -3.56
CA LYS A 38 4.87 -21.87 -2.90
C LYS A 38 5.96 -20.79 -2.79
N THR A 39 6.13 -19.94 -3.80
CA THR A 39 7.09 -18.83 -3.80
C THR A 39 6.68 -17.67 -2.88
N LEU A 40 5.45 -17.68 -2.40
CA LEU A 40 4.91 -16.69 -1.47
C LEU A 40 4.94 -17.16 -0.01
N ILE A 41 5.67 -18.22 0.32
CA ILE A 41 5.86 -18.67 1.69
C ILE A 41 7.07 -17.93 2.28
N PRO A 42 6.86 -17.04 3.28
CA PRO A 42 7.98 -16.37 3.95
C PRO A 42 8.91 -17.38 4.64
N GLU A 43 10.16 -16.97 4.77
CA GLU A 43 11.15 -17.78 5.49
C GLU A 43 10.69 -18.05 6.93
N GLY A 44 10.77 -19.30 7.37
CA GLY A 44 10.30 -19.75 8.68
C GLY A 44 8.78 -19.99 8.78
N GLU A 45 8.00 -19.59 7.78
CA GLU A 45 6.55 -19.82 7.76
C GLU A 45 6.18 -21.13 7.05
N LYS A 46 4.96 -21.62 7.32
CA LYS A 46 4.43 -22.86 6.69
C LYS A 46 3.35 -22.57 5.66
N LYS A 47 2.86 -21.34 5.61
CA LYS A 47 1.74 -20.97 4.76
C LYS A 47 2.13 -19.79 3.86
N PRO A 48 1.64 -19.77 2.62
CA PRO A 48 1.86 -18.64 1.73
C PRO A 48 1.09 -17.40 2.21
N LEU A 49 1.58 -16.24 1.77
CA LEU A 49 0.89 -14.97 1.95
C LEU A 49 -0.50 -15.03 1.31
N ASN A 50 -1.47 -14.42 1.98
CA ASN A 50 -2.79 -14.24 1.41
C ASN A 50 -2.78 -13.05 0.43
N LEU A 51 -3.25 -13.25 -0.80
CA LEU A 51 -3.24 -12.23 -1.84
C LEU A 51 -4.46 -11.31 -1.72
N ASN A 52 -4.28 -10.14 -1.10
CA ASN A 52 -5.29 -9.07 -1.09
C ASN A 52 -5.12 -8.08 -2.26
N GLY A 53 -3.92 -8.01 -2.83
CA GLY A 53 -3.58 -7.23 -4.00
C GLY A 53 -2.17 -7.54 -4.49
N TYR A 54 -1.88 -7.20 -5.74
CA TYR A 54 -0.54 -7.35 -6.31
C TYR A 54 -0.30 -6.34 -7.44
N THR A 55 0.97 -5.98 -7.65
CA THR A 55 1.42 -5.13 -8.75
C THR A 55 2.77 -5.62 -9.25
N PHE A 56 2.91 -5.83 -10.55
CA PHE A 56 4.18 -6.19 -11.16
C PHE A 56 4.96 -4.94 -11.59
N THR A 57 6.28 -5.09 -11.67
CA THR A 57 7.13 -4.20 -12.46
C THR A 57 6.83 -4.38 -13.96
N ASP A 58 7.15 -3.39 -14.80
CA ASP A 58 6.86 -3.44 -16.24
C ASP A 58 7.54 -4.61 -16.95
N ASP A 59 8.72 -5.00 -16.48
CA ASP A 59 9.49 -6.14 -16.98
C ASP A 59 9.07 -7.48 -16.37
N LEU A 60 8.11 -7.47 -15.47
CA LEU A 60 7.62 -8.61 -14.71
C LEU A 60 8.68 -9.30 -13.81
N SER A 61 9.84 -8.69 -13.61
CA SER A 61 10.92 -9.28 -12.77
C SER A 61 10.55 -9.31 -11.29
N LYS A 62 9.74 -8.38 -10.84
CA LYS A 62 9.29 -8.28 -9.43
C LYS A 62 7.78 -8.15 -9.33
N VAL A 63 7.25 -8.62 -8.23
CA VAL A 63 5.84 -8.42 -7.86
C VAL A 63 5.74 -7.93 -6.43
N LEU A 64 4.98 -6.86 -6.25
CA LEU A 64 4.58 -6.31 -4.96
C LEU A 64 3.29 -7.00 -4.53
N ILE A 65 3.28 -7.57 -3.35
CA ILE A 65 2.15 -8.30 -2.76
C ILE A 65 1.59 -7.49 -1.60
N PHE A 66 0.30 -7.25 -1.60
CA PHE A 66 -0.45 -6.63 -0.51
C PHE A 66 -1.19 -7.71 0.27
N THR A 67 -0.97 -7.78 1.58
CA THR A 67 -1.47 -8.83 2.47
C THR A 67 -1.73 -8.30 3.88
N ASN A 68 -2.24 -9.15 4.79
CA ASN A 68 -2.48 -8.82 6.20
C ASN A 68 -3.17 -7.45 6.37
N THR A 69 -4.26 -7.26 5.61
CA THR A 69 -4.89 -5.95 5.46
C THR A 69 -5.73 -5.57 6.66
N ARG A 70 -5.77 -4.27 6.96
CA ARG A 70 -6.67 -3.68 7.96
C ARG A 70 -7.58 -2.63 7.34
N ARG A 71 -8.81 -2.64 7.83
CA ARG A 71 -9.80 -1.64 7.48
C ARG A 71 -9.43 -0.28 8.12
N VAL A 72 -9.46 0.79 7.30
CA VAL A 72 -9.36 2.17 7.81
C VAL A 72 -10.78 2.67 8.04
N TRP A 73 -11.50 3.15 7.06
CA TRP A 73 -12.91 3.50 7.20
C TRP A 73 -13.78 2.43 6.52
N ARG A 74 -13.96 2.52 5.21
CA ARG A 74 -14.75 1.54 4.43
C ARG A 74 -13.88 0.52 3.70
N ARG A 75 -12.60 0.80 3.53
CA ARG A 75 -11.68 -0.02 2.73
C ARG A 75 -10.49 -0.51 3.56
N ASN A 76 -9.97 -1.65 3.17
CA ASN A 76 -8.72 -2.18 3.69
C ASN A 76 -7.57 -1.50 2.94
N THR A 77 -7.12 -0.35 3.43
CA THR A 77 -6.05 0.44 2.82
C THR A 77 -4.72 0.34 3.56
N ARG A 78 -4.71 -0.21 4.78
CA ARG A 78 -3.50 -0.57 5.52
C ARG A 78 -3.23 -2.06 5.42
N GLY A 79 -1.97 -2.44 5.39
CA GLY A 79 -1.56 -3.82 5.38
C GLY A 79 -0.04 -3.97 5.42
N ASP A 80 0.39 -5.19 5.22
CA ASP A 80 1.79 -5.52 4.98
C ASP A 80 2.04 -5.61 3.47
N TYR A 81 3.23 -5.23 3.07
CA TYR A 81 3.68 -5.36 1.69
C TYR A 81 4.94 -6.20 1.62
N TRP A 82 5.00 -7.06 0.62
CA TRP A 82 6.13 -7.92 0.32
C TRP A 82 6.52 -7.77 -1.14
N VAL A 83 7.80 -7.90 -1.44
CA VAL A 83 8.30 -7.96 -2.81
C VAL A 83 8.88 -9.34 -3.06
N LEU A 84 8.35 -10.02 -4.07
CA LEU A 84 8.96 -11.22 -4.63
C LEU A 84 9.81 -10.82 -5.84
N ASN A 85 11.09 -11.11 -5.80
CA ASN A 85 11.95 -11.12 -6.96
C ASN A 85 11.78 -12.46 -7.65
N ARG A 86 11.25 -12.48 -8.89
CA ARG A 86 10.91 -13.71 -9.61
C ARG A 86 12.11 -14.40 -10.24
N ASP A 87 13.21 -13.67 -10.44
CA ASP A 87 14.41 -14.22 -11.06
C ASP A 87 15.19 -15.11 -10.10
N ASN A 88 15.21 -14.76 -8.81
CA ASN A 88 15.93 -15.49 -7.78
C ASN A 88 15.05 -16.10 -6.68
N GLY A 89 13.75 -15.85 -6.70
CA GLY A 89 12.78 -16.36 -5.74
C GLY A 89 12.82 -15.69 -4.36
N GLN A 90 13.57 -14.61 -4.19
CA GLN A 90 13.66 -13.90 -2.91
C GLN A 90 12.37 -13.17 -2.59
N LEU A 91 11.78 -13.45 -1.43
CA LEU A 91 10.60 -12.81 -0.89
C LEU A 91 11.00 -11.93 0.31
N LYS A 92 10.80 -10.61 0.20
CA LYS A 92 11.21 -9.62 1.21
C LYS A 92 10.02 -8.82 1.71
N LYS A 93 9.85 -8.70 3.04
CA LYS A 93 8.88 -7.79 3.65
C LYS A 93 9.39 -6.35 3.58
N LEU A 94 8.50 -5.41 3.26
CA LEU A 94 8.79 -3.98 3.27
C LEU A 94 8.52 -3.37 4.65
N GLY A 95 9.10 -2.18 4.88
CA GLY A 95 8.85 -1.37 6.05
C GLY A 95 9.81 -1.59 7.22
N GLY A 96 10.79 -2.50 7.09
CA GLY A 96 11.77 -2.75 8.16
C GLY A 96 11.12 -3.11 9.48
N ASP A 97 11.25 -2.24 10.49
CA ASP A 97 10.69 -2.36 11.84
C ASP A 97 9.23 -1.93 11.96
N ALA A 98 8.56 -1.61 10.85
CA ALA A 98 7.16 -1.19 10.86
C ALA A 98 6.27 -2.25 11.52
N LYS A 99 5.34 -1.80 12.36
CA LYS A 99 4.31 -2.67 12.91
C LYS A 99 3.48 -3.30 11.80
N GLU A 100 2.96 -4.48 12.06
CA GLU A 100 2.11 -5.18 11.10
C GLU A 100 0.89 -4.35 10.70
N SER A 101 0.52 -4.48 9.43
CA SER A 101 -0.65 -3.82 8.84
C SER A 101 -0.64 -2.29 8.95
N THR A 102 0.53 -1.65 8.80
CA THR A 102 0.66 -0.18 8.94
C THR A 102 1.04 0.54 7.65
N LEU A 103 1.52 -0.17 6.62
CA LEU A 103 1.88 0.43 5.35
C LEU A 103 0.65 0.64 4.45
N MET A 104 0.69 1.67 3.61
CA MET A 104 -0.38 2.01 2.66
C MET A 104 0.21 2.33 1.28
N PHE A 105 -0.50 1.93 0.23
CA PHE A 105 -0.28 2.37 -1.16
C PHE A 105 1.13 2.17 -1.71
N ALA A 106 1.80 1.09 -1.34
CA ALA A 106 3.15 0.83 -1.83
C ALA A 106 3.18 0.73 -3.38
N LYS A 107 4.22 1.34 -4.00
CA LYS A 107 4.41 1.41 -5.46
C LYS A 107 5.90 1.33 -5.81
N PHE A 108 6.22 0.56 -6.82
CA PHE A 108 7.53 0.62 -7.44
C PHE A 108 7.78 2.00 -8.08
N SER A 109 9.02 2.44 -8.06
CA SER A 109 9.46 3.54 -8.93
C SER A 109 9.41 3.09 -10.39
N PRO A 110 8.87 3.92 -11.32
CA PRO A 110 8.79 3.56 -12.72
C PRO A 110 10.16 3.46 -13.41
N ALA A 111 11.18 4.17 -12.91
CA ALA A 111 12.51 4.17 -13.50
C ALA A 111 13.49 3.22 -12.81
N ASN A 112 13.22 2.82 -11.56
CA ASN A 112 14.10 1.94 -10.79
C ASN A 112 13.28 0.95 -9.96
N SER A 113 13.13 -0.26 -10.46
CA SER A 113 12.37 -1.32 -9.80
C SER A 113 12.94 -1.79 -8.45
N ASN A 114 14.09 -1.25 -8.02
CA ASN A 114 14.62 -1.45 -6.68
C ASN A 114 14.11 -0.43 -5.66
N HIS A 115 13.48 0.65 -6.09
CA HIS A 115 12.88 1.61 -5.18
C HIS A 115 11.38 1.36 -5.05
N VAL A 116 10.90 1.29 -3.82
CA VAL A 116 9.48 1.21 -3.49
C VAL A 116 9.12 2.33 -2.54
N ALA A 117 8.14 3.16 -2.93
CA ALA A 117 7.56 4.15 -2.04
C ALA A 117 6.30 3.60 -1.37
N TYR A 118 6.02 4.04 -0.16
CA TYR A 118 4.80 3.75 0.58
C TYR A 118 4.50 4.85 1.61
N VAL A 119 3.25 4.88 2.09
CA VAL A 119 2.86 5.73 3.22
C VAL A 119 2.90 4.90 4.50
N ARG A 120 3.53 5.46 5.53
CA ARG A 120 3.55 4.95 6.91
C ARG A 120 3.41 6.14 7.86
N GLU A 121 2.53 6.03 8.85
CA GLU A 121 2.38 7.05 9.91
C GLU A 121 2.19 8.47 9.37
N LYS A 122 1.35 8.61 8.33
CA LYS A 122 1.06 9.89 7.66
C LYS A 122 2.28 10.55 6.98
N ASN A 123 3.33 9.79 6.65
CA ASN A 123 4.49 10.24 5.89
C ASN A 123 4.81 9.30 4.73
N ILE A 124 5.50 9.84 3.72
CA ILE A 124 5.99 9.08 2.56
C ILE A 124 7.41 8.58 2.85
N TYR A 125 7.62 7.30 2.61
CA TYR A 125 8.90 6.61 2.72
C TYR A 125 9.30 6.06 1.36
N VAL A 126 10.60 5.92 1.13
CA VAL A 126 11.18 5.13 0.03
C VAL A 126 12.13 4.11 0.61
N GLU A 127 11.99 2.87 0.18
CA GLU A 127 12.87 1.76 0.50
C GLU A 127 13.64 1.32 -0.74
N ASP A 128 14.96 1.19 -0.61
CA ASP A 128 15.81 0.55 -1.59
C ASP A 128 15.89 -0.96 -1.31
N LEU A 129 15.44 -1.77 -2.25
CA LEU A 129 15.36 -3.22 -2.08
C LEU A 129 16.73 -3.89 -2.05
N GLY A 130 17.73 -3.29 -2.71
CA GLY A 130 19.09 -3.82 -2.80
C GLY A 130 19.87 -3.60 -1.50
N SER A 131 19.90 -2.36 -1.00
CA SER A 131 20.62 -2.01 0.23
C SER A 131 19.79 -2.26 1.49
N GLY A 132 18.47 -2.30 1.38
CA GLY A 132 17.55 -2.33 2.52
C GLY A 132 17.39 -0.98 3.22
N GLN A 133 17.97 0.09 2.67
CA GLN A 133 17.86 1.43 3.25
C GLN A 133 16.43 1.97 3.11
N ILE A 134 15.91 2.49 4.21
CA ILE A 134 14.61 3.16 4.26
C ILE A 134 14.84 4.64 4.58
N ARG A 135 14.28 5.52 3.76
CA ARG A 135 14.32 6.97 3.95
C ARG A 135 12.92 7.52 4.09
N VAL A 136 12.71 8.39 5.07
CA VAL A 136 11.49 9.22 5.12
C VAL A 136 11.69 10.42 4.20
N LEU A 137 10.73 10.66 3.30
CA LEU A 137 10.80 11.77 2.35
C LEU A 137 10.03 13.01 2.80
N THR A 138 9.00 12.83 3.61
CA THR A 138 8.19 13.93 4.13
C THR A 138 8.27 13.93 5.65
N ASN A 139 8.20 15.13 6.23
CA ASN A 139 8.12 15.28 7.67
C ASN A 139 6.78 15.93 8.01
N ARG A 140 6.00 15.31 8.89
CA ARG A 140 4.84 15.98 9.45
C ARG A 140 5.26 16.84 10.64
N GLU A 141 4.94 18.12 10.56
CA GLU A 141 5.31 19.09 11.61
C GLU A 141 4.44 18.94 12.86
N SER A 142 3.26 18.34 12.71
CA SER A 142 2.30 18.10 13.81
C SER A 142 1.49 16.83 13.55
N ASP A 143 0.70 16.41 14.55
CA ASP A 143 -0.23 15.28 14.42
C ASP A 143 -1.41 15.55 13.48
N THR A 144 -1.67 16.82 13.14
CA THR A 144 -2.71 17.24 12.20
C THR A 144 -2.28 17.14 10.76
N VAL A 145 -0.97 17.09 10.47
CA VAL A 145 -0.46 17.03 9.10
C VAL A 145 -0.45 15.59 8.58
N ILE A 146 -0.99 15.42 7.36
CA ILE A 146 -1.08 14.14 6.64
C ILE A 146 -0.39 14.31 5.29
N ASN A 147 0.60 13.46 5.00
CA ASN A 147 1.31 13.42 3.73
C ASN A 147 1.04 12.12 2.98
N GLY A 148 0.70 12.20 1.71
CA GLY A 148 0.58 11.04 0.80
C GLY A 148 -0.66 10.16 0.96
N THR A 149 -1.56 10.53 1.86
CA THR A 149 -2.90 9.95 2.01
C THR A 149 -3.90 11.06 2.35
N PHE A 150 -5.12 10.72 2.70
CA PHE A 150 -6.20 11.69 2.89
C PHE A 150 -6.83 11.58 4.28
N ASP A 151 -7.55 12.63 4.68
CA ASP A 151 -8.38 12.68 5.87
C ASP A 151 -9.72 11.97 5.67
N TRP A 152 -10.57 12.03 6.68
CA TRP A 152 -11.88 11.38 6.64
C TRP A 152 -12.77 11.90 5.51
N VAL A 153 -12.84 13.22 5.31
CA VAL A 153 -13.73 13.86 4.30
C VAL A 153 -13.31 13.46 2.90
N TYR A 154 -12.05 13.61 2.57
CA TYR A 154 -11.55 13.27 1.23
C TYR A 154 -11.71 11.78 0.94
N GLU A 155 -11.52 10.91 1.94
CA GLU A 155 -11.69 9.47 1.75
C GLU A 155 -13.17 9.09 1.58
N GLU A 156 -14.05 9.56 2.47
CA GLU A 156 -15.44 9.10 2.54
C GLU A 156 -16.36 9.80 1.54
N GLU A 157 -16.18 11.11 1.36
CA GLU A 157 -17.06 11.91 0.49
C GLU A 157 -16.53 11.97 -0.95
N LEU A 158 -15.21 12.06 -1.15
CA LEU A 158 -14.62 12.22 -2.46
C LEU A 158 -13.97 10.94 -3.01
N GLY A 159 -13.90 9.89 -2.21
CA GLY A 159 -13.34 8.58 -2.59
C GLY A 159 -11.82 8.57 -2.79
N LEU A 160 -11.12 9.61 -2.33
CA LEU A 160 -9.67 9.76 -2.45
C LEU A 160 -8.96 9.07 -1.29
N ARG A 161 -7.94 8.26 -1.59
CA ARG A 161 -7.19 7.50 -0.57
C ARG A 161 -5.69 7.54 -0.79
N ASP A 162 -5.28 7.31 -2.02
CA ASP A 162 -3.89 7.20 -2.46
C ASP A 162 -3.40 8.57 -2.95
N GLY A 163 -2.70 9.27 -2.09
CA GLY A 163 -2.37 10.69 -2.21
C GLY A 163 -0.98 10.99 -2.76
N TYR A 164 -0.28 10.05 -3.41
CA TYR A 164 1.02 10.37 -4.02
C TYR A 164 1.25 9.66 -5.36
N ARG A 165 2.15 10.21 -6.17
CA ARG A 165 2.56 9.66 -7.47
C ARG A 165 4.04 9.88 -7.69
N TRP A 166 4.70 8.85 -8.22
CA TRP A 166 6.06 8.95 -8.73
C TRP A 166 6.11 9.85 -9.97
N SER A 167 7.20 10.61 -10.15
CA SER A 167 7.53 11.15 -11.46
C SER A 167 7.91 10.02 -12.43
N PRO A 168 7.69 10.18 -13.74
CA PRO A 168 8.02 9.14 -14.72
C PRO A 168 9.49 8.71 -14.73
N ASP A 169 10.40 9.64 -14.40
CA ASP A 169 11.84 9.40 -14.30
C ASP A 169 12.27 8.83 -12.94
N GLY A 170 11.33 8.64 -12.00
CA GLY A 170 11.58 8.08 -10.67
C GLY A 170 12.41 8.97 -9.73
N LYS A 171 12.61 10.25 -10.06
CA LYS A 171 13.46 11.16 -9.27
C LYS A 171 12.69 11.97 -8.23
N ALA A 172 11.37 12.04 -8.38
CA ALA A 172 10.52 12.83 -7.49
C ALA A 172 9.21 12.12 -7.18
N ILE A 173 8.55 12.58 -6.13
CA ILE A 173 7.20 12.19 -5.78
C ILE A 173 6.36 13.45 -5.58
N ALA A 174 5.28 13.57 -6.35
CA ALA A 174 4.23 14.54 -6.10
C ALA A 174 3.22 13.96 -5.10
N TYR A 175 2.76 14.77 -4.14
CA TYR A 175 1.88 14.29 -3.10
C TYR A 175 0.91 15.35 -2.59
N TRP A 176 -0.22 14.89 -2.08
CA TRP A 176 -1.14 15.69 -1.30
C TRP A 176 -0.66 15.77 0.15
N GLN A 177 -0.68 16.98 0.67
CA GLN A 177 -0.56 17.28 2.09
C GLN A 177 -1.87 17.88 2.57
N LEU A 178 -2.43 17.35 3.65
CA LEU A 178 -3.58 17.91 4.34
C LEU A 178 -3.14 18.34 5.73
N ASP A 179 -3.65 19.48 6.18
CA ASP A 179 -3.49 19.94 7.54
C ASP A 179 -4.87 20.07 8.18
N GLU A 180 -5.13 19.20 9.14
CA GLU A 180 -6.39 19.13 9.89
C GLU A 180 -6.41 20.10 11.09
N GLU A 181 -5.48 21.05 11.17
CA GLU A 181 -5.52 22.06 12.24
C GLU A 181 -6.82 22.85 12.16
N GLY A 182 -7.49 23.00 13.30
CA GLY A 182 -8.80 23.65 13.36
C GLY A 182 -10.00 22.82 12.91
N VAL A 183 -9.80 21.60 12.37
CA VAL A 183 -10.94 20.69 12.09
C VAL A 183 -11.45 20.11 13.40
N PRO A 184 -12.77 20.27 13.71
CA PRO A 184 -13.35 19.77 14.94
C PRO A 184 -13.23 18.25 15.09
N GLU A 185 -13.11 17.80 16.33
CA GLU A 185 -13.09 16.37 16.67
C GLU A 185 -14.50 15.84 16.92
N MET A 186 -14.75 14.65 16.38
CA MET A 186 -15.95 13.88 16.65
C MET A 186 -15.59 12.62 17.45
N ASN A 187 -16.40 12.34 18.45
CA ASN A 187 -16.27 11.18 19.31
C ASN A 187 -17.37 10.16 18.99
N MET A 188 -16.97 8.93 18.69
CA MET A 188 -17.89 7.80 18.54
C MET A 188 -17.62 6.77 19.62
N LEU A 189 -18.70 6.23 20.18
CA LEU A 189 -18.62 5.15 21.14
C LEU A 189 -18.67 3.79 20.44
N ASN A 190 -17.61 3.03 20.54
CA ASN A 190 -17.54 1.67 20.02
C ASN A 190 -17.92 0.67 21.14
N ASN A 191 -19.13 0.14 21.04
CA ASN A 191 -19.69 -0.83 21.99
C ASN A 191 -19.53 -2.30 21.55
N VAL A 192 -18.89 -2.56 20.38
CA VAL A 192 -18.90 -3.91 19.77
C VAL A 192 -17.53 -4.60 19.78
N SER A 193 -16.46 -3.88 20.09
CA SER A 193 -15.10 -4.42 20.01
C SER A 193 -14.53 -4.94 21.33
N GLY A 194 -15.37 -5.20 22.33
CA GLY A 194 -14.94 -5.72 23.63
C GLY A 194 -15.99 -5.54 24.72
N TYR A 195 -15.67 -5.97 25.95
CA TYR A 195 -16.58 -5.87 27.08
C TYR A 195 -16.85 -4.41 27.53
N TYR A 196 -15.87 -3.55 27.36
CA TYR A 196 -16.00 -2.15 27.71
C TYR A 196 -16.03 -1.27 26.46
N PRO A 197 -16.89 -0.24 26.45
CA PRO A 197 -16.92 0.73 25.37
C PRO A 197 -15.57 1.41 25.17
N LYS A 198 -15.21 1.66 23.91
CA LYS A 198 -14.01 2.43 23.57
C LYS A 198 -14.43 3.70 22.84
N LEU A 199 -13.87 4.83 23.25
CA LEU A 199 -14.04 6.07 22.54
C LEU A 199 -13.12 6.07 21.31
N ILE A 200 -13.70 6.34 20.14
CA ILE A 200 -12.98 6.56 18.89
C ILE A 200 -13.10 8.03 18.55
N THR A 201 -12.00 8.76 18.62
CA THR A 201 -11.92 10.17 18.29
C THR A 201 -11.26 10.34 16.91
N PHE A 202 -11.85 11.15 16.05
CA PHE A 202 -11.30 11.51 14.77
C PHE A 202 -11.80 12.90 14.34
N ARG A 203 -11.06 13.56 13.44
CA ARG A 203 -11.43 14.87 12.95
C ARG A 203 -12.52 14.75 11.91
N TYR A 204 -13.58 15.55 12.10
CA TYR A 204 -14.80 15.49 11.29
C TYR A 204 -15.43 16.87 11.19
N PRO A 205 -15.31 17.52 10.04
CA PRO A 205 -15.96 18.82 9.85
C PRO A 205 -17.44 18.61 9.56
N LYS A 206 -18.31 19.11 10.42
CA LYS A 206 -19.73 19.21 10.13
C LYS A 206 -19.96 20.33 9.12
N THR A 207 -21.13 20.32 8.49
CA THR A 207 -21.54 21.39 7.56
C THR A 207 -21.39 22.78 8.19
N GLY A 208 -20.64 23.65 7.54
CA GLY A 208 -20.34 25.00 8.03
C GLY A 208 -19.12 25.12 8.93
N GLU A 209 -18.50 24.02 9.32
CA GLU A 209 -17.27 24.00 10.11
C GLU A 209 -16.00 24.04 9.26
N THR A 210 -14.85 24.25 9.91
CA THR A 210 -13.54 24.31 9.25
C THR A 210 -13.14 22.97 8.65
N ASN A 211 -12.74 22.98 7.39
CA ASN A 211 -12.14 21.83 6.68
C ASN A 211 -10.62 21.85 6.78
N ALA A 212 -9.98 20.71 6.50
CA ALA A 212 -8.53 20.62 6.35
C ALA A 212 -8.02 21.50 5.20
N ILE A 213 -6.83 22.06 5.37
CA ILE A 213 -6.13 22.82 4.32
C ILE A 213 -5.38 21.84 3.45
N GLY A 214 -5.73 21.77 2.15
CA GLY A 214 -5.07 20.93 1.16
C GLY A 214 -3.94 21.66 0.43
N ARG A 215 -2.80 21.00 0.28
CA ARG A 215 -1.66 21.48 -0.52
C ARG A 215 -1.13 20.34 -1.39
N VAL A 216 -0.44 20.71 -2.46
CA VAL A 216 0.33 19.76 -3.28
C VAL A 216 1.80 20.05 -3.10
N GLY A 217 2.56 19.02 -2.73
CA GLY A 217 4.01 19.07 -2.60
C GLY A 217 4.70 18.20 -3.64
N VAL A 218 5.97 18.52 -3.89
CA VAL A 218 6.89 17.67 -4.66
C VAL A 218 8.15 17.50 -3.83
N VAL A 219 8.56 16.26 -3.61
CA VAL A 219 9.81 15.94 -2.93
C VAL A 219 10.75 15.21 -3.89
N GLN A 220 12.01 15.64 -3.92
CA GLN A 220 13.07 14.99 -4.69
C GLN A 220 13.68 13.84 -3.88
N LEU A 221 14.16 12.81 -4.57
CA LEU A 221 14.83 11.68 -3.94
C LEU A 221 16.32 11.94 -3.65
N GLU A 222 16.90 12.90 -4.33
CA GLU A 222 18.31 13.31 -4.16
C GLU A 222 18.44 14.51 -3.23
#